data_990cdc818777e91a18d649be4cf66d6d
#
_entry.id   990cdc818777e91a18d649be4cf66d6d
#
_cell.length_a   1.000
_cell.length_b   1.000
_cell.length_c   1.000
_cell.angle_alpha   90.00
_cell.angle_beta   90.00
_cell.angle_gamma   90.00
#
_symmetry.space_group_name_H-M   'P 1'
#
loop_
_entity.id
_entity.type
_entity.pdbx_description
1 polymer ?
#
loop_
_entity_poly.entity_id
_entity_poly.type
_entity_poly.pdbx_seq_one_letter_code
_entity_poly.pdbx_strand_id
1 'polypeptide(L)'
;MRTFLYCEAGFVEKDQWLPNSWVNVECPTPEDIHYLTNQFNVPESFLSDIADTDERPRIEYEGNWLLTIIRIPVQSQEQGIPFTTIPLGIMTNNEIIISVCYYKTELIPDFIRYTRRKEVVVRHKYDLILRLIHSSAVWFLKYLKQINNEVAHAEKALEKSIRNEDLLRLMKLEKSMVYFNTSIRGNEVMLTKLQSIFQEPVYMDNELVEDVETELKQ
;
A
#
# COMPACT_ATOMS: atom_id res chain seq x y z
N MET A 1 3.15 -14.75 5.32
CA MET A 1 4.27 -15.34 4.53
C MET A 1 5.34 -14.27 4.34
N ARG A 2 6.58 -14.59 4.70
CA ARG A 2 7.73 -13.68 4.65
C ARG A 2 8.58 -13.97 3.41
N THR A 3 8.98 -12.92 2.69
CA THR A 3 9.87 -12.99 1.52
C THR A 3 11.01 -11.99 1.66
N PHE A 4 12.18 -12.37 1.20
CA PHE A 4 13.36 -11.51 1.16
C PHE A 4 13.63 -11.10 -0.28
N LEU A 5 13.58 -9.80 -0.55
CA LEU A 5 13.63 -9.25 -1.90
C LEU A 5 14.89 -8.39 -2.06
N TYR A 6 15.73 -8.74 -2.99
CA TYR A 6 16.95 -8.00 -3.31
C TYR A 6 16.77 -7.30 -4.67
N CYS A 7 17.14 -6.02 -4.74
CA CYS A 7 17.03 -5.23 -5.97
C CYS A 7 18.34 -5.28 -6.77
N GLU A 8 18.29 -5.92 -7.92
CA GLU A 8 19.36 -5.87 -8.92
C GLU A 8 18.91 -4.98 -10.10
N ALA A 9 18.23 -5.57 -11.08
CA ALA A 9 17.44 -4.89 -12.12
C ALA A 9 15.96 -5.30 -11.94
N GLY A 10 15.32 -4.75 -10.89
CA GLY A 10 14.06 -5.21 -10.32
C GLY A 10 14.27 -6.14 -9.12
N PHE A 11 13.19 -6.43 -8.38
CA PHE A 11 13.28 -7.26 -7.17
C PHE A 11 13.30 -8.74 -7.48
N VAL A 12 14.28 -9.44 -6.91
CA VAL A 12 14.46 -10.88 -6.98
C VAL A 12 14.38 -11.46 -5.57
N GLU A 13 13.66 -12.57 -5.42
CA GLU A 13 13.55 -13.28 -4.15
C GLU A 13 14.84 -14.04 -3.82
N LYS A 14 15.23 -14.01 -2.55
CA LYS A 14 16.37 -14.73 -1.99
C LYS A 14 15.89 -15.62 -0.83
N ASP A 15 16.60 -16.70 -0.57
CA ASP A 15 16.24 -17.67 0.48
C ASP A 15 16.42 -17.11 1.90
N GLN A 16 17.27 -16.10 2.06
CA GLN A 16 17.60 -15.48 3.34
C GLN A 16 17.78 -13.97 3.21
N TRP A 17 17.65 -13.29 4.34
CA TRP A 17 17.91 -11.85 4.42
C TRP A 17 19.38 -11.53 4.07
N LEU A 18 19.57 -10.50 3.30
CA LEU A 18 20.86 -9.90 2.95
C LEU A 18 20.83 -8.40 3.28
N PRO A 19 21.97 -7.77 3.58
CA PRO A 19 22.06 -6.31 3.71
C PRO A 19 21.48 -5.61 2.49
N ASN A 20 20.72 -4.51 2.71
CA ASN A 20 20.02 -3.76 1.66
C ASN A 20 18.88 -4.52 0.95
N SER A 21 18.42 -5.65 1.49
CA SER A 21 17.22 -6.30 0.99
C SER A 21 15.96 -5.73 1.65
N TRP A 22 14.85 -5.83 0.93
CA TRP A 22 13.52 -5.55 1.42
C TRP A 22 12.89 -6.83 1.98
N VAL A 23 12.44 -6.79 3.22
CA VAL A 23 11.66 -7.87 3.85
C VAL A 23 10.19 -7.56 3.67
N ASN A 24 9.49 -8.37 2.87
CA ASN A 24 8.04 -8.24 2.70
C ASN A 24 7.31 -9.35 3.45
N VAL A 25 6.31 -8.97 4.26
CA VAL A 25 5.50 -9.91 5.04
C VAL A 25 4.01 -9.67 4.75
N GLU A 26 3.38 -10.61 4.07
CA GLU A 26 1.94 -10.61 3.84
C GLU A 26 1.26 -11.70 4.68
N CYS A 27 0.11 -11.38 5.27
CA CYS A 27 -0.64 -12.26 6.17
C CYS A 27 0.32 -12.89 7.21
N PRO A 28 0.95 -12.08 8.09
CA PRO A 28 1.96 -12.55 9.01
C PRO A 28 1.42 -13.65 9.93
N THR A 29 2.22 -14.69 10.12
CA THR A 29 2.00 -15.70 11.16
C THR A 29 2.62 -15.24 12.49
N PRO A 30 2.25 -15.85 13.64
CA PRO A 30 2.94 -15.58 14.91
C PRO A 30 4.47 -15.78 14.82
N GLU A 31 4.93 -16.71 14.00
CA GLU A 31 6.36 -16.94 13.76
C GLU A 31 7.00 -15.79 12.96
N ASP A 32 6.29 -15.22 12.00
CA ASP A 32 6.76 -14.05 11.26
C ASP A 32 6.88 -12.84 12.20
N ILE A 33 5.89 -12.61 13.08
CA ILE A 33 5.93 -11.53 14.08
C ILE A 33 7.12 -11.73 15.02
N HIS A 34 7.27 -12.93 15.58
CA HIS A 34 8.40 -13.27 16.46
C HIS A 34 9.76 -13.08 15.76
N TYR A 35 9.86 -13.42 14.48
CA TYR A 35 11.06 -13.18 13.71
C TYR A 35 11.37 -11.68 13.56
N LEU A 36 10.38 -10.85 13.25
CA LEU A 36 10.56 -9.40 13.11
C LEU A 36 10.98 -8.75 14.44
N THR A 37 10.36 -9.12 15.54
CA THR A 37 10.65 -8.55 16.86
C THR A 37 12.01 -9.00 17.39
N ASN A 38 12.38 -10.27 17.26
CA ASN A 38 13.62 -10.79 17.84
C ASN A 38 14.85 -10.62 16.93
N GLN A 39 14.69 -10.76 15.61
CA GLN A 39 15.82 -10.66 14.70
C GLN A 39 16.16 -9.21 14.34
N PHE A 40 15.17 -8.37 14.22
CA PHE A 40 15.35 -6.97 13.79
C PHE A 40 14.99 -5.94 14.84
N ASN A 41 14.49 -6.37 16.02
CA ASN A 41 14.01 -5.48 17.08
C ASN A 41 12.94 -4.48 16.57
N VAL A 42 12.01 -4.96 15.74
CA VAL A 42 10.86 -4.15 15.30
C VAL A 42 9.96 -3.88 16.50
N PRO A 43 9.52 -2.62 16.74
CA PRO A 43 8.58 -2.30 17.81
C PRO A 43 7.26 -3.07 17.65
N GLU A 44 6.81 -3.71 18.72
CA GLU A 44 5.53 -4.47 18.71
C GLU A 44 4.33 -3.53 18.53
N SER A 45 4.43 -2.28 19.01
CA SER A 45 3.45 -1.22 18.78
C SER A 45 3.16 -1.04 17.29
N PHE A 46 4.19 -0.96 16.45
CA PHE A 46 4.06 -0.81 15.02
C PHE A 46 3.31 -1.97 14.36
N LEU A 47 3.60 -3.20 14.79
CA LEU A 47 2.93 -4.39 14.26
C LEU A 47 1.46 -4.44 14.68
N SER A 48 1.16 -3.99 15.91
CA SER A 48 -0.22 -3.86 16.40
C SER A 48 -1.01 -2.80 15.63
N ASP A 49 -0.40 -1.65 15.37
CA ASP A 49 -1.02 -0.57 14.60
C ASP A 49 -1.33 -0.99 13.17
N ILE A 50 -0.39 -1.67 12.49
CA ILE A 50 -0.60 -2.17 11.13
C ILE A 50 -1.70 -3.25 11.08
N ALA A 51 -1.91 -3.97 12.19
CA ALA A 51 -2.98 -4.98 12.29
C ALA A 51 -4.39 -4.36 12.40
N ASP A 52 -4.49 -3.11 12.85
CA ASP A 52 -5.77 -2.40 12.94
C ASP A 52 -6.24 -1.99 11.53
N THR A 53 -7.37 -2.56 11.09
CA THR A 53 -7.96 -2.26 9.78
C THR A 53 -8.37 -0.81 9.60
N ASP A 54 -8.62 -0.09 10.68
CA ASP A 54 -9.06 1.31 10.68
C ASP A 54 -7.90 2.30 10.81
N GLU A 55 -6.67 1.79 10.91
CA GLU A 55 -5.48 2.62 11.06
C GLU A 55 -5.31 3.61 9.88
N ARG A 56 -4.91 4.84 10.23
CA ARG A 56 -4.83 5.97 9.28
C ARG A 56 -3.40 6.13 8.72
N PRO A 57 -3.28 6.66 7.50
CA PRO A 57 -1.97 7.03 6.96
C PRO A 57 -1.24 7.99 7.89
N ARG A 58 -0.03 7.62 8.30
CA ARG A 58 0.83 8.45 9.16
C ARG A 58 2.29 8.04 9.08
N ILE A 59 3.13 8.90 9.66
CA ILE A 59 4.54 8.65 9.90
C ILE A 59 4.78 8.76 11.40
N GLU A 60 5.52 7.81 11.96
CA GLU A 60 5.86 7.74 13.37
C GLU A 60 7.30 7.27 13.57
N TYR A 61 7.95 7.82 14.62
CA TYR A 61 9.27 7.41 15.04
C TYR A 61 9.21 6.71 16.39
N GLU A 62 9.88 5.57 16.51
CA GLU A 62 10.14 4.91 17.78
C GLU A 62 11.57 4.39 17.81
N GLY A 63 12.39 4.93 18.72
CA GLY A 63 13.82 4.64 18.76
C GLY A 63 14.53 5.03 17.46
N ASN A 64 15.14 4.06 16.80
CA ASN A 64 15.79 4.23 15.49
C ASN A 64 14.91 3.79 14.31
N TRP A 65 13.65 3.46 14.55
CA TRP A 65 12.69 3.03 13.55
C TRP A 65 11.81 4.17 13.08
N LEU A 66 11.54 4.19 11.79
CA LEU A 66 10.54 5.01 11.14
C LEU A 66 9.43 4.09 10.60
N LEU A 67 8.22 4.28 11.07
CA LEU A 67 7.01 3.68 10.51
C LEU A 67 6.36 4.65 9.54
N THR A 68 6.04 4.17 8.36
CA THR A 68 5.17 4.85 7.38
C THR A 68 3.98 3.94 7.11
N ILE A 69 2.77 4.39 7.44
CA ILE A 69 1.53 3.67 7.12
C ILE A 69 0.87 4.36 5.94
N ILE A 70 0.56 3.59 4.91
CA ILE A 70 -0.28 4.00 3.78
C ILE A 70 -1.52 3.13 3.72
N ARG A 71 -2.60 3.65 3.13
CA ARG A 71 -3.79 2.86 2.82
C ARG A 71 -3.71 2.40 1.37
N ILE A 72 -3.92 1.11 1.14
CA ILE A 72 -3.91 0.50 -0.18
C ILE A 72 -5.28 -0.10 -0.51
N PRO A 73 -5.75 -0.02 -1.77
CA PRO A 73 -7.04 -0.55 -2.15
C PRO A 73 -6.99 -2.06 -2.35
N VAL A 74 -8.07 -2.73 -1.94
CA VAL A 74 -8.26 -4.17 -2.15
C VAL A 74 -9.70 -4.47 -2.55
N GLN A 75 -9.89 -5.57 -3.30
CA GLN A 75 -11.21 -6.17 -3.43
C GLN A 75 -11.59 -6.84 -2.12
N SER A 76 -12.77 -6.54 -1.63
CA SER A 76 -13.32 -7.15 -0.41
C SER A 76 -14.41 -8.12 -0.75
N GLN A 77 -14.44 -9.25 -0.06
CA GLN A 77 -15.56 -10.20 -0.08
C GLN A 77 -16.44 -10.05 1.17
N GLU A 78 -16.01 -9.23 2.13
CA GLU A 78 -16.70 -9.04 3.40
C GLU A 78 -17.84 -8.04 3.27
N GLN A 79 -18.95 -8.32 3.98
CA GLN A 79 -20.15 -7.45 4.08
C GLN A 79 -20.78 -7.01 2.74
N GLY A 80 -20.36 -7.62 1.62
CA GLY A 80 -20.89 -7.30 0.30
C GLY A 80 -20.47 -5.93 -0.24
N ILE A 81 -19.47 -5.27 0.35
CA ILE A 81 -18.82 -4.07 -0.20
C ILE A 81 -17.72 -4.57 -1.13
N PRO A 82 -17.74 -4.23 -2.44
CA PRO A 82 -16.86 -4.85 -3.41
C PRO A 82 -15.40 -4.40 -3.28
N PHE A 83 -15.16 -3.17 -2.78
CA PHE A 83 -13.83 -2.62 -2.63
C PHE A 83 -13.69 -1.89 -1.29
N THR A 84 -12.55 -2.06 -0.66
CA THR A 84 -12.19 -1.38 0.59
C THR A 84 -10.71 -0.99 0.57
N THR A 85 -10.23 -0.44 1.67
CA THR A 85 -8.80 -0.15 1.84
C THR A 85 -8.27 -0.76 3.12
N ILE A 86 -7.01 -1.13 3.11
CA ILE A 86 -6.30 -1.74 4.24
C ILE A 86 -4.97 -1.02 4.48
N PRO A 87 -4.42 -1.06 5.69
CA PRO A 87 -3.10 -0.50 5.96
C PRO A 87 -1.99 -1.38 5.38
N LEU A 88 -0.99 -0.73 4.81
CA LEU A 88 0.32 -1.29 4.52
C LEU A 88 1.34 -0.51 5.34
N GLY A 89 1.96 -1.17 6.30
CA GLY A 89 3.04 -0.58 7.11
C GLY A 89 4.39 -0.79 6.45
N ILE A 90 5.18 0.27 6.37
CA ILE A 90 6.56 0.24 5.88
C ILE A 90 7.44 0.76 6.99
N MET A 91 8.28 -0.11 7.53
CA MET A 91 9.18 0.18 8.64
C MET A 91 10.61 0.24 8.15
N THR A 92 11.32 1.29 8.51
CA THR A 92 12.72 1.47 8.11
C THR A 92 13.59 1.90 9.28
N ASN A 93 14.82 1.44 9.29
CA ASN A 93 15.91 1.98 10.07
C ASN A 93 17.16 2.17 9.19
N ASN A 94 18.35 2.35 9.75
CA ASN A 94 19.56 2.57 8.96
C ASN A 94 19.97 1.36 8.09
N GLU A 95 19.55 0.15 8.45
CA GLU A 95 20.07 -1.10 7.86
C GLU A 95 19.04 -1.81 6.98
N ILE A 96 17.75 -1.71 7.29
CA ILE A 96 16.71 -2.56 6.72
C ILE A 96 15.46 -1.78 6.37
N ILE A 97 14.71 -2.29 5.39
CA ILE A 97 13.34 -1.92 5.10
C ILE A 97 12.44 -3.14 5.18
N ILE A 98 11.33 -3.01 5.88
CA ILE A 98 10.34 -4.08 6.11
C ILE A 98 8.97 -3.54 5.72
N SER A 99 8.22 -4.27 4.90
CA SER A 99 6.79 -4.01 4.70
C SER A 99 5.95 -5.12 5.33
N VAL A 100 4.87 -4.73 5.98
CA VAL A 100 3.90 -5.66 6.59
C VAL A 100 2.49 -5.30 6.16
N CYS A 101 1.75 -6.30 5.69
CA CYS A 101 0.34 -6.21 5.40
C CYS A 101 -0.37 -7.45 5.97
N TYR A 102 -1.39 -7.26 6.81
CA TYR A 102 -2.13 -8.37 7.43
C TYR A 102 -3.13 -9.03 6.48
N TYR A 103 -3.27 -8.50 5.27
CA TYR A 103 -4.18 -8.99 4.25
C TYR A 103 -3.42 -9.35 2.98
N LYS A 104 -3.96 -10.29 2.23
CA LYS A 104 -3.44 -10.59 0.89
C LYS A 104 -3.77 -9.45 -0.06
N THR A 105 -2.79 -9.00 -0.81
CA THR A 105 -2.94 -7.92 -1.79
C THR A 105 -2.37 -8.31 -3.15
N GLU A 106 -2.94 -7.78 -4.22
CA GLU A 106 -2.38 -7.91 -5.57
C GLU A 106 -1.31 -6.83 -5.84
N LEU A 107 -1.26 -5.77 -5.02
CA LEU A 107 -0.35 -4.63 -5.22
C LEU A 107 1.12 -5.06 -5.16
N ILE A 108 1.51 -5.77 -4.10
CA ILE A 108 2.92 -6.15 -3.89
C ILE A 108 3.43 -7.10 -4.98
N PRO A 109 2.72 -8.21 -5.30
CA PRO A 109 3.12 -9.07 -6.42
C PRO A 109 3.19 -8.34 -7.77
N ASP A 110 2.26 -7.43 -8.04
CA ASP A 110 2.24 -6.63 -9.27
C ASP A 110 3.42 -5.66 -9.32
N PHE A 111 3.71 -4.97 -8.22
CA PHE A 111 4.87 -4.09 -8.08
C PHE A 111 6.18 -4.84 -8.34
N ILE A 112 6.37 -6.03 -7.76
CA ILE A 112 7.56 -6.86 -7.98
C ILE A 112 7.68 -7.24 -9.47
N ARG A 113 6.58 -7.67 -10.11
CA ARG A 113 6.57 -7.99 -11.54
C ARG A 113 6.89 -6.76 -12.41
N TYR A 114 6.33 -5.60 -12.05
CA TYR A 114 6.58 -4.34 -12.73
C TYR A 114 8.07 -3.96 -12.68
N THR A 115 8.69 -4.00 -11.49
CA THR A 115 10.10 -3.64 -11.32
C THR A 115 11.02 -4.54 -12.13
N ARG A 116 10.74 -5.85 -12.18
CA ARG A 116 11.50 -6.80 -13.02
C ARG A 116 11.36 -6.51 -14.51
N ARG A 117 10.13 -6.28 -14.98
CA ARG A 117 9.85 -6.01 -16.40
C ARG A 117 10.48 -4.70 -16.90
N LYS A 118 10.56 -3.71 -16.02
CA LYS A 118 11.08 -2.36 -16.32
C LYS A 118 12.52 -2.17 -15.88
N GLU A 119 13.16 -3.20 -15.35
CA GLU A 119 14.53 -3.15 -14.84
C GLU A 119 14.77 -2.00 -13.87
N VAL A 120 13.79 -1.74 -13.00
CA VAL A 120 13.81 -0.62 -12.05
C VAL A 120 14.86 -0.89 -10.99
N VAL A 121 15.80 0.05 -10.85
CA VAL A 121 16.79 0.03 -9.77
C VAL A 121 16.30 0.90 -8.63
N VAL A 122 16.06 0.29 -7.47
CA VAL A 122 15.73 1.00 -6.22
C VAL A 122 17.03 1.26 -5.47
N ARG A 123 17.39 2.54 -5.33
CA ARG A 123 18.71 2.95 -4.82
C ARG A 123 18.75 3.06 -3.30
N HIS A 124 17.64 3.40 -2.67
CA HIS A 124 17.54 3.59 -1.23
C HIS A 124 16.10 3.36 -0.72
N LYS A 125 15.93 3.34 0.59
CA LYS A 125 14.67 2.99 1.26
C LYS A 125 13.51 3.93 0.91
N TYR A 126 13.79 5.21 0.76
CA TYR A 126 12.77 6.22 0.44
C TYR A 126 12.27 6.12 -0.99
N ASP A 127 13.15 5.75 -1.93
CA ASP A 127 12.76 5.42 -3.29
C ASP A 127 11.74 4.25 -3.29
N LEU A 128 11.97 3.22 -2.48
CA LEU A 128 11.00 2.12 -2.34
C LEU A 128 9.67 2.59 -1.74
N ILE A 129 9.69 3.43 -0.69
CA ILE A 129 8.46 3.96 -0.08
C ILE A 129 7.65 4.75 -1.13
N LEU A 130 8.28 5.67 -1.86
CA LEU A 130 7.63 6.47 -2.90
C LEU A 130 7.03 5.58 -4.00
N ARG A 131 7.77 4.56 -4.45
CA ARG A 131 7.28 3.62 -5.48
C ARG A 131 6.11 2.77 -5.00
N LEU A 132 6.07 2.40 -3.72
CA LEU A 132 4.92 1.71 -3.13
C LEU A 132 3.69 2.63 -3.03
N ILE A 133 3.88 3.92 -2.70
CA ILE A 133 2.81 4.91 -2.72
C ILE A 133 2.30 5.09 -4.16
N HIS A 134 3.19 5.25 -5.14
CA HIS A 134 2.85 5.33 -6.56
C HIS A 134 2.06 4.10 -7.01
N SER A 135 2.55 2.90 -6.69
CA SER A 135 1.85 1.66 -7.00
C SER A 135 0.44 1.60 -6.39
N SER A 136 0.30 2.12 -5.15
CA SER A 136 -1.00 2.25 -4.50
C SER A 136 -1.95 3.17 -5.29
N ALA A 137 -1.48 4.33 -5.74
CA ALA A 137 -2.27 5.27 -6.55
C ALA A 137 -2.74 4.63 -7.86
N VAL A 138 -1.85 3.95 -8.58
CA VAL A 138 -2.19 3.20 -9.81
C VAL A 138 -3.28 2.14 -9.55
N TRP A 139 -3.21 1.44 -8.40
CA TRP A 139 -4.21 0.45 -8.04
C TRP A 139 -5.56 1.08 -7.65
N PHE A 140 -5.56 2.26 -7.01
CA PHE A 140 -6.79 3.04 -6.80
C PHE A 140 -7.46 3.37 -8.13
N LEU A 141 -6.73 3.90 -9.11
CA LEU A 141 -7.27 4.21 -10.44
C LEU A 141 -7.81 2.97 -11.15
N LYS A 142 -7.11 1.84 -11.03
CA LYS A 142 -7.55 0.56 -11.62
C LYS A 142 -8.90 0.12 -11.05
N TYR A 143 -9.08 0.18 -9.73
CA TYR A 143 -10.35 -0.19 -9.10
C TYR A 143 -11.45 0.87 -9.30
N LEU A 144 -11.11 2.17 -9.36
CA LEU A 144 -12.08 3.21 -9.71
C LEU A 144 -12.68 3.00 -11.10
N LYS A 145 -11.88 2.57 -12.08
CA LYS A 145 -12.40 2.18 -13.42
C LYS A 145 -13.38 1.01 -13.33
N GLN A 146 -13.12 0.03 -12.47
CA GLN A 146 -14.06 -1.08 -12.26
C GLN A 146 -15.34 -0.60 -11.58
N ILE A 147 -15.23 0.21 -10.52
CA ILE A 147 -16.39 0.81 -9.84
C ILE A 147 -17.27 1.59 -10.84
N ASN A 148 -16.67 2.46 -11.65
CA ASN A 148 -17.41 3.25 -12.64
C ASN A 148 -18.16 2.37 -13.66
N ASN A 149 -17.56 1.28 -14.12
CA ASN A 149 -18.21 0.33 -14.99
C ASN A 149 -19.40 -0.37 -14.29
N GLU A 150 -19.24 -0.76 -13.03
CA GLU A 150 -20.31 -1.39 -12.25
C GLU A 150 -21.46 -0.43 -11.96
N VAL A 151 -21.16 0.85 -11.65
CA VAL A 151 -22.17 1.91 -11.50
C VAL A 151 -22.96 2.07 -12.78
N ALA A 152 -22.31 2.23 -13.95
CA ALA A 152 -22.97 2.38 -15.22
C ALA A 152 -23.87 1.17 -15.58
N HIS A 153 -23.47 -0.04 -15.19
CA HIS A 153 -24.30 -1.23 -15.39
C HIS A 153 -25.54 -1.22 -14.47
N ALA A 154 -25.38 -0.84 -13.20
CA ALA A 154 -26.49 -0.78 -12.25
C ALA A 154 -27.48 0.32 -12.62
N GLU A 155 -27.02 1.50 -13.05
CA GLU A 155 -27.87 2.59 -13.54
C GLU A 155 -28.74 2.15 -14.74
N LYS A 156 -28.14 1.51 -15.76
CA LYS A 156 -28.88 0.97 -16.90
C LYS A 156 -29.91 -0.11 -16.52
N ALA A 157 -29.64 -0.89 -15.48
CA ALA A 157 -30.59 -1.86 -14.96
C ALA A 157 -31.79 -1.17 -14.31
N LEU A 158 -31.56 -0.10 -13.53
CA LEU A 158 -32.59 0.70 -12.88
C LEU A 158 -33.47 1.45 -13.85
N GLU A 159 -32.93 1.95 -14.99
CA GLU A 159 -33.72 2.58 -16.05
C GLU A 159 -34.80 1.63 -16.63
N LYS A 160 -34.51 0.33 -16.66
CA LYS A 160 -35.42 -0.69 -17.20
C LYS A 160 -36.43 -1.19 -16.16
N SER A 161 -36.03 -1.32 -14.93
CA SER A 161 -36.84 -1.82 -13.83
C SER A 161 -36.18 -1.49 -12.48
N ILE A 162 -36.87 -0.81 -11.60
CA ILE A 162 -36.37 -0.48 -10.26
C ILE A 162 -36.41 -1.76 -9.42
N ARG A 163 -35.23 -2.31 -9.13
CA ARG A 163 -35.07 -3.44 -8.22
C ARG A 163 -34.28 -3.01 -6.98
N ASN A 164 -34.71 -3.45 -5.81
CA ASN A 164 -34.00 -3.16 -4.55
C ASN A 164 -32.55 -3.66 -4.57
N GLU A 165 -32.26 -4.74 -5.27
CA GLU A 165 -30.92 -5.30 -5.40
C GLU A 165 -29.95 -4.34 -6.13
N ASP A 166 -30.41 -3.67 -7.19
CA ASP A 166 -29.61 -2.70 -7.95
C ASP A 166 -29.35 -1.44 -7.13
N LEU A 167 -30.32 -0.99 -6.35
CA LEU A 167 -30.14 0.12 -5.40
C LEU A 167 -29.13 -0.23 -4.31
N LEU A 168 -29.23 -1.41 -3.70
CA LEU A 168 -28.30 -1.88 -2.70
C LEU A 168 -26.88 -2.00 -3.26
N ARG A 169 -26.74 -2.43 -4.53
CA ARG A 169 -25.46 -2.50 -5.22
C ARG A 169 -24.83 -1.12 -5.39
N LEU A 170 -25.59 -0.11 -5.82
CA LEU A 170 -25.11 1.27 -5.93
C LEU A 170 -24.67 1.84 -4.59
N MET A 171 -25.45 1.63 -3.51
CA MET A 171 -25.06 2.05 -2.16
C MET A 171 -23.74 1.42 -1.69
N LYS A 172 -23.48 0.15 -2.05
CA LYS A 172 -22.23 -0.52 -1.72
C LYS A 172 -21.05 0.03 -2.51
N LEU A 173 -21.24 0.37 -3.79
CA LEU A 173 -20.23 1.02 -4.62
C LEU A 173 -19.92 2.44 -4.12
N GLU A 174 -20.95 3.21 -3.74
CA GLU A 174 -20.78 4.52 -3.11
C GLU A 174 -19.93 4.42 -1.83
N LYS A 175 -20.18 3.43 -0.98
CA LYS A 175 -19.38 3.20 0.22
C LYS A 175 -17.92 2.89 -0.11
N SER A 176 -17.64 2.10 -1.16
CA SER A 176 -16.28 1.87 -1.64
C SER A 176 -15.58 3.16 -2.07
N MET A 177 -16.30 4.06 -2.76
CA MET A 177 -15.75 5.36 -3.17
C MET A 177 -15.43 6.26 -1.97
N VAL A 178 -16.25 6.23 -0.91
CA VAL A 178 -15.98 6.97 0.34
C VAL A 178 -14.68 6.46 0.98
N TYR A 179 -14.48 5.15 1.06
CA TYR A 179 -13.23 4.57 1.57
C TYR A 179 -12.02 4.99 0.74
N PHE A 180 -12.14 4.95 -0.59
CA PHE A 180 -11.06 5.34 -1.49
C PHE A 180 -10.70 6.82 -1.33
N ASN A 181 -11.69 7.72 -1.37
CA ASN A 181 -11.47 9.15 -1.23
C ASN A 181 -10.78 9.48 0.11
N THR A 182 -11.27 8.89 1.21
CA THR A 182 -10.67 9.10 2.53
C THR A 182 -9.23 8.62 2.59
N SER A 183 -8.95 7.46 2.00
CA SER A 183 -7.62 6.84 2.01
C SER A 183 -6.63 7.58 1.11
N ILE A 184 -7.04 7.99 -0.08
CA ILE A 184 -6.20 8.78 -1.01
C ILE A 184 -5.81 10.11 -0.35
N ARG A 185 -6.76 10.85 0.23
CA ARG A 185 -6.46 12.10 0.95
C ARG A 185 -5.52 11.89 2.13
N GLY A 186 -5.69 10.78 2.87
CA GLY A 186 -4.76 10.42 3.94
C GLY A 186 -3.36 10.15 3.42
N ASN A 187 -3.23 9.43 2.32
CA ASN A 187 -1.94 9.16 1.67
C ASN A 187 -1.29 10.44 1.13
N GLU A 188 -2.05 11.40 0.57
CA GLU A 188 -1.53 12.72 0.14
C GLU A 188 -0.94 13.50 1.30
N VAL A 189 -1.66 13.60 2.42
CA VAL A 189 -1.17 14.27 3.63
C VAL A 189 0.09 13.60 4.17
N MET A 190 0.13 12.27 4.16
CA MET A 190 1.29 11.49 4.59
C MET A 190 2.48 11.73 3.65
N LEU A 191 2.27 11.74 2.33
CA LEU A 191 3.31 12.03 1.34
C LEU A 191 3.93 13.41 1.57
N THR A 192 3.13 14.45 1.83
CA THR A 192 3.61 15.81 2.15
C THR A 192 4.51 15.80 3.40
N LYS A 193 4.15 15.03 4.43
CA LYS A 193 5.00 14.86 5.63
C LYS A 193 6.30 14.13 5.29
N LEU A 194 6.24 13.07 4.48
CA LEU A 194 7.40 12.32 4.05
C LEU A 194 8.40 13.22 3.32
N GLN A 195 7.94 14.06 2.41
CA GLN A 195 8.75 15.06 1.69
C GLN A 195 9.43 16.05 2.66
N SER A 196 8.74 16.48 3.71
CA SER A 196 9.30 17.41 4.70
C SER A 196 10.40 16.77 5.57
N ILE A 197 10.39 15.45 5.75
CA ILE A 197 11.39 14.71 6.51
C ILE A 197 12.65 14.47 5.66
N PHE A 198 12.50 14.23 4.37
CA PHE A 198 13.57 13.84 3.45
C PHE A 198 13.89 14.92 2.42
N GLN A 199 14.16 16.13 2.89
CA GLN A 199 14.44 17.31 2.06
C GLN A 199 15.77 17.25 1.30
N GLU A 200 16.69 16.35 1.64
CA GLU A 200 17.97 16.27 0.95
C GLU A 200 17.82 15.66 -0.46
N PRO A 201 18.37 16.31 -1.50
CA PRO A 201 18.27 15.83 -2.90
C PRO A 201 18.81 14.41 -3.13
N VAL A 202 19.64 13.91 -2.22
CA VAL A 202 20.21 12.56 -2.27
C VAL A 202 19.13 11.49 -2.05
N TYR A 203 18.04 11.85 -1.33
CA TYR A 203 16.99 10.91 -0.93
C TYR A 203 15.72 11.02 -1.76
N MET A 204 15.53 12.12 -2.48
CA MET A 204 14.30 12.37 -3.24
C MET A 204 14.57 12.45 -4.73
N ASP A 205 13.96 11.54 -5.45
CA ASP A 205 13.74 11.64 -6.89
C ASP A 205 12.52 12.56 -7.11
N ASN A 206 12.77 13.83 -7.47
CA ASN A 206 11.70 14.81 -7.65
C ASN A 206 10.73 14.42 -8.77
N GLU A 207 11.20 13.78 -9.84
CA GLU A 207 10.35 13.28 -10.93
C GLU A 207 9.40 12.20 -10.41
N LEU A 208 9.90 11.26 -9.61
CA LEU A 208 9.06 10.24 -8.99
C LEU A 208 8.04 10.84 -8.01
N VAL A 209 8.41 11.89 -7.27
CA VAL A 209 7.49 12.58 -6.37
C VAL A 209 6.36 13.27 -7.14
N GLU A 210 6.68 13.97 -8.24
CA GLU A 210 5.69 14.61 -9.11
C GLU A 210 4.75 13.58 -9.74
N ASP A 211 5.28 12.43 -10.15
CA ASP A 211 4.49 11.32 -10.67
C ASP A 211 3.50 10.79 -9.60
N VAL A 212 3.97 10.58 -8.36
CA VAL A 212 3.12 10.13 -7.25
C VAL A 212 2.01 11.13 -6.95
N GLU A 213 2.34 12.42 -6.87
CA GLU A 213 1.35 13.47 -6.64
C GLU A 213 0.31 13.53 -7.76
N THR A 214 0.75 13.39 -9.00
CA THR A 214 -0.13 13.40 -10.15
C THR A 214 -1.10 12.24 -10.13
N GLU A 215 -0.62 11.03 -9.86
CA GLU A 215 -1.48 9.84 -9.78
C GLU A 215 -2.47 9.88 -8.61
N LEU A 216 -2.09 10.46 -7.46
CA LEU A 216 -3.00 10.61 -6.32
C LEU A 216 -4.10 11.66 -6.56
N LYS A 217 -3.86 12.65 -7.42
CA LYS A 217 -4.82 13.73 -7.74
C LYS A 217 -5.79 13.37 -8.87
N GLN A 218 -5.56 12.31 -9.65
CA GLN A 218 -6.45 11.83 -10.70
C GLN A 218 -7.73 11.18 -10.13
#